data_4d1e42c38a76da1725a6225ee9855862
#
_entry.id   4d1e42c38a76da1725a6225ee9855862
#
_cell.length_a   1.000
_cell.length_b   1.000
_cell.length_c   1.000
_cell.angle_alpha   90.00
_cell.angle_beta   90.00
_cell.angle_gamma   90.00
#
_symmetry.space_group_name_H-M   'P 1'
#
loop_
_entity.id
_entity.type
_entity.pdbx_description
1 polymer ?
#
loop_
_entity_poly.entity_id
_entity_poly.type
_entity_poly.pdbx_seq_one_letter_code
_entity_poly.pdbx_strand_id
1 'polypeptide(L)'
;MKTIKILLPVVALLLAGCTTDGGAPAQAPEAQSSGFPTVSNNAGDAPSISKPAGDPPSQLVSQDVIVGSGKSAAANSVVTVHYTLMAWSNGEVLQSSWGSSPFTSELIGLIQGWQEGIPGIQEGGRRLLIIPPDKGYGQQDIGSGPNETLIFVVDLIAVQ
;
A
#
# COMPACT_ATOMS: atom_id res chain seq x y z
N MET A 1 -57.61 28.65 52.71
CA MET A 1 -58.73 28.97 51.82
C MET A 1 -58.33 28.70 50.40
N LYS A 2 -59.06 27.77 49.76
CA LYS A 2 -59.33 27.53 48.34
C LYS A 2 -58.16 27.30 47.40
N THR A 3 -57.91 26.06 47.20
CA THR A 3 -57.73 25.27 45.98
C THR A 3 -58.05 25.96 44.67
N ILE A 4 -57.23 25.78 43.65
CA ILE A 4 -57.65 25.43 42.29
C ILE A 4 -56.54 24.65 41.58
N LYS A 5 -56.86 23.40 41.24
CA LYS A 5 -56.13 22.56 40.27
C LYS A 5 -56.52 23.01 38.88
N ILE A 6 -55.57 23.25 38.01
CA ILE A 6 -55.85 23.28 36.57
C ILE A 6 -54.92 22.31 35.90
N LEU A 7 -55.54 21.29 35.36
CA LEU A 7 -55.02 20.24 34.52
C LEU A 7 -55.02 20.77 33.08
N LEU A 8 -53.91 20.71 32.37
CA LEU A 8 -53.88 21.03 30.95
C LEU A 8 -53.09 19.99 30.16
N PRO A 9 -53.53 19.66 29.00
CA PRO A 9 -53.11 18.43 28.32
C PRO A 9 -51.85 18.59 27.54
N VAL A 10 -51.14 17.48 27.47
CA VAL A 10 -49.98 17.22 26.64
C VAL A 10 -50.44 17.24 25.17
N VAL A 11 -49.93 18.20 24.40
CA VAL A 11 -49.97 18.12 22.93
C VAL A 11 -48.62 17.63 22.48
N ALA A 12 -48.56 16.38 22.08
CA ALA A 12 -47.42 15.80 21.36
C ALA A 12 -47.43 16.31 19.93
N LEU A 13 -46.51 17.21 19.60
CA LEU A 13 -46.24 17.60 18.24
C LEU A 13 -45.07 16.76 17.71
N LEU A 14 -45.41 15.77 16.90
CA LEU A 14 -44.48 15.01 16.11
C LEU A 14 -43.97 15.88 14.96
N LEU A 15 -42.79 16.47 15.12
CA LEU A 15 -42.04 17.04 14.00
C LEU A 15 -41.12 15.95 13.45
N ALA A 16 -41.51 15.39 12.33
CA ALA A 16 -40.64 14.60 11.48
C ALA A 16 -39.53 15.50 10.95
N GLY A 17 -38.37 15.50 11.63
CA GLY A 17 -37.15 16.08 11.11
C GLY A 17 -36.52 15.15 10.09
N CYS A 18 -36.55 15.50 8.81
CA CYS A 18 -35.68 14.93 7.81
C CYS A 18 -34.24 15.24 8.22
N THR A 19 -33.54 14.27 8.76
CA THR A 19 -32.10 14.30 8.86
C THR A 19 -31.54 14.13 7.47
N THR A 20 -31.04 15.20 6.88
CA THR A 20 -30.11 15.14 5.76
C THR A 20 -28.92 14.30 6.21
N ASP A 21 -28.84 13.11 5.66
CA ASP A 21 -27.71 12.21 5.76
C ASP A 21 -26.48 12.92 5.15
N GLY A 22 -25.73 13.58 6.00
CA GLY A 22 -24.41 14.07 5.67
C GLY A 22 -23.52 12.84 5.54
N GLY A 23 -23.36 12.35 4.30
CA GLY A 23 -22.42 11.27 4.00
C GLY A 23 -21.06 11.63 4.58
N ALA A 24 -20.66 10.95 5.64
CA ALA A 24 -19.28 10.94 6.07
C ALA A 24 -18.43 10.46 4.88
N PRO A 25 -17.28 11.10 4.60
CA PRO A 25 -16.38 10.58 3.60
C PRO A 25 -16.07 9.14 3.96
N ALA A 26 -16.28 8.22 3.01
CA ALA A 26 -15.92 6.83 3.15
C ALA A 26 -14.44 6.80 3.51
N GLN A 27 -14.14 6.51 4.76
CA GLN A 27 -12.80 6.15 5.19
C GLN A 27 -12.46 4.89 4.40
N ALA A 28 -11.44 4.99 3.54
CA ALA A 28 -10.81 3.83 2.96
C ALA A 28 -10.53 2.86 4.12
N PRO A 29 -10.75 1.54 3.95
CA PRO A 29 -10.48 0.58 4.99
C PRO A 29 -9.01 0.79 5.40
N GLU A 30 -8.81 1.24 6.65
CA GLU A 30 -7.50 1.20 7.29
C GLU A 30 -7.14 -0.28 7.35
N ALA A 31 -6.32 -0.71 6.38
CA ALA A 31 -5.70 -2.02 6.43
C ALA A 31 -4.94 -2.05 7.75
N GLN A 32 -5.37 -2.93 8.64
CA GLN A 32 -4.71 -3.17 9.93
C GLN A 32 -3.30 -3.67 9.62
N SER A 33 -2.37 -2.74 9.56
CA SER A 33 -0.94 -3.00 9.33
C SER A 33 -0.30 -3.46 10.65
N SER A 34 -0.75 -4.59 11.17
CA SER A 34 -0.05 -5.24 12.26
C SER A 34 1.24 -5.86 11.71
N GLY A 35 2.35 -5.11 11.76
CA GLY A 35 3.68 -5.61 11.45
C GLY A 35 4.22 -5.27 10.05
N PHE A 36 3.42 -4.76 9.13
CA PHE A 36 3.91 -4.35 7.81
C PHE A 36 4.71 -3.05 7.88
N PRO A 37 5.75 -2.90 7.03
CA PRO A 37 6.53 -1.68 7.00
C PRO A 37 5.69 -0.50 6.51
N THR A 38 5.89 0.66 7.12
CA THR A 38 5.38 1.93 6.61
C THR A 38 6.35 2.49 5.60
N VAL A 39 5.83 3.14 4.56
CA VAL A 39 6.61 3.73 3.48
C VAL A 39 6.26 5.20 3.36
N SER A 40 7.28 6.07 3.20
CA SER A 40 7.05 7.48 2.96
C SER A 40 6.36 7.72 1.61
N ASN A 41 5.48 8.73 1.56
CA ASN A 41 4.69 9.07 0.38
C ASN A 41 5.18 10.34 -0.35
N ASN A 42 6.44 10.71 -0.20
CA ASN A 42 7.04 11.83 -0.92
C ASN A 42 7.39 11.39 -2.34
N ALA A 43 6.63 11.83 -3.32
CA ALA A 43 6.87 11.51 -4.72
C ALA A 43 8.20 12.15 -5.20
N GLY A 44 9.00 11.38 -5.94
CA GLY A 44 10.28 11.84 -6.50
C GLY A 44 11.48 11.74 -5.55
N ASP A 45 11.27 11.39 -4.29
CA ASP A 45 12.32 11.15 -3.31
C ASP A 45 12.50 9.65 -3.03
N ALA A 46 13.71 9.26 -2.64
CA ALA A 46 13.96 7.90 -2.17
C ALA A 46 13.03 7.56 -0.99
N PRO A 47 12.37 6.37 -1.00
CA PRO A 47 11.45 6.02 0.07
C PRO A 47 12.19 5.75 1.38
N SER A 48 11.62 6.25 2.48
CA SER A 48 11.94 5.77 3.81
C SER A 48 11.01 4.60 4.14
N ILE A 49 11.59 3.48 4.54
CA ILE A 49 10.87 2.23 4.82
C ILE A 49 11.14 1.88 6.29
N SER A 50 10.08 1.73 7.10
CA SER A 50 10.26 1.28 8.48
C SER A 50 10.63 -0.20 8.53
N LYS A 51 11.35 -0.61 9.58
CA LYS A 51 11.60 -2.03 9.82
C LYS A 51 10.27 -2.77 10.01
N PRO A 52 10.08 -3.93 9.34
CA PRO A 52 8.90 -4.76 9.57
C PRO A 52 8.93 -5.38 10.97
N ALA A 53 7.78 -5.83 11.46
CA ALA A 53 7.64 -6.50 12.74
C ALA A 53 6.76 -7.76 12.59
N GLY A 54 7.03 -8.76 13.44
CA GLY A 54 6.29 -10.02 13.40
C GLY A 54 6.68 -10.94 12.24
N ASP A 55 5.84 -11.93 12.00
CA ASP A 55 6.07 -12.91 10.94
C ASP A 55 5.74 -12.33 9.56
N PRO A 56 6.53 -12.69 8.52
CA PRO A 56 6.24 -12.25 7.16
C PRO A 56 4.95 -12.89 6.63
N PRO A 57 4.23 -12.20 5.73
CA PRO A 57 3.07 -12.79 5.08
C PRO A 57 3.50 -13.96 4.19
N SER A 58 2.67 -15.02 4.16
CA SER A 58 2.89 -16.17 3.30
C SER A 58 2.44 -15.97 1.86
N GLN A 59 1.82 -14.83 1.56
CA GLN A 59 1.31 -14.48 0.25
C GLN A 59 1.87 -13.13 -0.19
N LEU A 60 1.90 -12.91 -1.51
CA LEU A 60 2.25 -11.62 -2.09
C LEU A 60 1.30 -10.53 -1.56
N VAL A 61 1.87 -9.48 -0.99
CA VAL A 61 1.16 -8.25 -0.64
C VAL A 61 1.54 -7.15 -1.63
N SER A 62 0.54 -6.47 -2.16
CA SER A 62 0.71 -5.32 -3.07
C SER A 62 -0.16 -4.17 -2.57
N GLN A 63 0.47 -3.04 -2.24
CA GLN A 63 -0.21 -1.87 -1.68
C GLN A 63 0.28 -0.59 -2.35
N ASP A 64 -0.65 0.19 -2.91
CA ASP A 64 -0.31 1.51 -3.43
C ASP A 64 -0.06 2.49 -2.28
N VAL A 65 1.12 3.08 -2.28
CA VAL A 65 1.54 4.17 -1.36
C VAL A 65 1.23 5.52 -1.99
N ILE A 66 1.51 5.63 -3.29
CA ILE A 66 1.16 6.79 -4.11
C ILE A 66 0.45 6.25 -5.35
N VAL A 67 -0.75 6.76 -5.61
CA VAL A 67 -1.47 6.45 -6.85
C VAL A 67 -0.96 7.38 -7.94
N GLY A 68 -0.41 6.80 -9.00
CA GLY A 68 0.00 7.55 -10.19
C GLY A 68 -1.19 7.98 -11.05
N SER A 69 -0.91 8.77 -12.07
CA SER A 69 -1.94 9.26 -13.01
C SER A 69 -1.59 9.05 -14.49
N GLY A 70 -0.42 8.47 -14.76
CA GLY A 70 0.03 8.21 -16.13
C GLY A 70 -0.42 6.85 -16.67
N LYS A 71 0.33 6.32 -17.64
CA LYS A 71 0.06 5.02 -18.26
C LYS A 71 0.17 3.89 -17.24
N SER A 72 -0.75 2.95 -17.29
CA SER A 72 -0.75 1.78 -16.40
C SER A 72 0.14 0.66 -16.96
N ALA A 73 0.91 0.01 -16.10
CA ALA A 73 1.70 -1.16 -16.46
C ALA A 73 0.79 -2.37 -16.70
N ALA A 74 1.05 -3.10 -17.77
CA ALA A 74 0.45 -4.40 -18.08
C ALA A 74 1.47 -5.51 -17.81
N ALA A 75 1.03 -6.77 -17.75
CA ALA A 75 1.89 -7.90 -17.45
C ALA A 75 3.06 -8.11 -18.44
N ASN A 76 2.92 -7.64 -19.67
CA ASN A 76 3.93 -7.72 -20.74
C ASN A 76 4.64 -6.39 -21.02
N SER A 77 4.48 -5.39 -20.14
CA SER A 77 5.12 -4.08 -20.31
C SER A 77 6.62 -4.13 -20.05
N VAL A 78 7.34 -3.26 -20.74
CA VAL A 78 8.67 -2.81 -20.31
C VAL A 78 8.46 -1.66 -19.34
N VAL A 79 9.00 -1.78 -18.14
CA VAL A 79 8.87 -0.77 -17.09
C VAL A 79 10.20 -0.12 -16.78
N THR A 80 10.19 1.19 -16.57
CA THR A 80 11.31 1.95 -16.02
C THR A 80 10.93 2.41 -14.62
N VAL A 81 11.71 2.03 -13.63
CA VAL A 81 11.40 2.23 -12.21
C VAL A 81 12.60 2.70 -11.42
N HIS A 82 12.36 3.42 -10.33
CA HIS A 82 13.22 3.36 -9.17
C HIS A 82 12.68 2.32 -8.18
N TYR A 83 13.60 1.64 -7.48
CA TYR A 83 13.19 0.70 -6.44
C TYR A 83 14.16 0.70 -5.27
N THR A 84 13.66 0.24 -4.13
CA THR A 84 14.43 -0.12 -2.94
C THR A 84 14.02 -1.50 -2.51
N LEU A 85 15.00 -2.40 -2.33
CA LEU A 85 14.84 -3.75 -1.81
C LEU A 85 15.36 -3.80 -0.37
N MET A 86 14.52 -4.27 0.55
CA MET A 86 14.82 -4.48 1.95
C MET A 86 14.53 -5.93 2.32
N ALA A 87 15.36 -6.54 3.17
CA ALA A 87 15.09 -7.83 3.77
C ALA A 87 14.07 -7.72 4.90
N TRP A 88 13.12 -8.65 4.98
CA TRP A 88 12.16 -8.71 6.08
C TRP A 88 12.84 -9.07 7.41
N SER A 89 13.73 -10.06 7.39
CA SER A 89 14.32 -10.67 8.59
C SER A 89 15.06 -9.66 9.48
N ASN A 90 15.81 -8.74 8.86
CA ASN A 90 16.66 -7.79 9.59
C ASN A 90 16.30 -6.32 9.35
N GLY A 91 15.49 -6.02 8.31
CA GLY A 91 15.13 -4.65 7.92
C GLY A 91 16.29 -3.89 7.25
N GLU A 92 17.28 -4.61 6.70
CA GLU A 92 18.37 -3.99 5.97
C GLU A 92 18.02 -3.76 4.50
N VAL A 93 18.42 -2.60 3.97
CA VAL A 93 18.33 -2.32 2.55
C VAL A 93 19.45 -3.07 1.83
N LEU A 94 19.06 -4.05 1.02
CA LEU A 94 19.99 -4.88 0.26
C LEU A 94 20.37 -4.21 -1.06
N GLN A 95 19.44 -3.49 -1.68
CA GLN A 95 19.66 -2.86 -2.98
C GLN A 95 18.73 -1.65 -3.15
N SER A 96 19.23 -0.63 -3.85
CA SER A 96 18.44 0.53 -4.26
C SER A 96 18.98 1.11 -5.57
N SER A 97 18.10 1.55 -6.43
CA SER A 97 18.46 2.32 -7.63
C SER A 97 18.48 3.83 -7.40
N TRP A 98 18.02 4.29 -6.23
CA TRP A 98 18.05 5.70 -5.86
C TRP A 98 19.49 6.22 -5.73
N GLY A 99 19.78 7.36 -6.32
CA GLY A 99 21.15 7.89 -6.43
C GLY A 99 21.96 7.31 -7.59
N SER A 100 21.33 6.45 -8.41
CA SER A 100 21.86 5.86 -9.63
C SER A 100 20.83 6.00 -10.76
N SER A 101 21.05 5.31 -11.89
CA SER A 101 20.09 5.29 -12.98
C SER A 101 18.86 4.44 -12.65
N PRO A 102 17.68 4.83 -13.14
CA PRO A 102 16.50 3.97 -13.06
C PRO A 102 16.74 2.60 -13.71
N PHE A 103 16.08 1.60 -13.18
CA PHE A 103 16.10 0.25 -13.72
C PHE A 103 15.02 0.08 -14.78
N THR A 104 15.39 -0.46 -15.93
CA THR A 104 14.45 -0.74 -17.04
C THR A 104 14.49 -2.22 -17.38
N SER A 105 13.34 -2.88 -17.43
CA SER A 105 13.22 -4.29 -17.78
C SER A 105 11.82 -4.65 -18.25
N GLU A 106 11.73 -5.76 -19.02
CA GLU A 106 10.47 -6.43 -19.29
C GLU A 106 9.98 -7.15 -18.02
N LEU A 107 8.70 -6.98 -17.66
CA LEU A 107 8.14 -7.60 -16.45
C LEU A 107 8.19 -9.13 -16.49
N ILE A 108 7.99 -9.72 -17.67
CA ILE A 108 8.00 -11.19 -17.85
C ILE A 108 9.36 -11.84 -17.56
N GLY A 109 10.45 -11.07 -17.55
CA GLY A 109 11.81 -11.54 -17.24
C GLY A 109 12.20 -11.41 -15.76
N LEU A 110 11.33 -10.85 -14.92
CA LEU A 110 11.60 -10.60 -13.51
C LEU A 110 11.05 -11.69 -12.60
N ILE A 111 11.31 -11.60 -11.29
CA ILE A 111 10.76 -12.52 -10.29
C ILE A 111 9.24 -12.49 -10.29
N GLN A 112 8.62 -13.63 -9.94
CA GLN A 112 7.16 -13.80 -10.00
C GLN A 112 6.41 -12.73 -9.20
N GLY A 113 6.93 -12.32 -8.03
CA GLY A 113 6.32 -11.26 -7.23
C GLY A 113 6.22 -9.93 -7.95
N TRP A 114 7.15 -9.60 -8.87
CA TRP A 114 7.06 -8.40 -9.71
C TRP A 114 6.07 -8.60 -10.86
N GLN A 115 6.08 -9.77 -11.49
CA GLN A 115 5.14 -10.08 -12.57
C GLN A 115 3.67 -10.00 -12.13
N GLU A 116 3.39 -10.36 -10.88
CA GLU A 116 2.04 -10.32 -10.31
C GLU A 116 1.73 -8.99 -9.63
N GLY A 117 2.73 -8.36 -8.99
CA GLY A 117 2.52 -7.19 -8.14
C GLY A 117 2.62 -5.83 -8.85
N ILE A 118 3.34 -5.75 -9.98
CA ILE A 118 3.53 -4.48 -10.72
C ILE A 118 2.36 -4.16 -11.67
N PRO A 119 1.71 -5.11 -12.36
CA PRO A 119 0.60 -4.76 -13.23
C PRO A 119 -0.47 -3.93 -12.50
N GLY A 120 -0.99 -2.92 -13.20
CA GLY A 120 -1.97 -1.99 -12.65
C GLY A 120 -1.39 -0.75 -11.96
N ILE A 121 -0.09 -0.71 -11.65
CA ILE A 121 0.52 0.56 -11.20
C ILE A 121 0.55 1.57 -12.36
N GLN A 122 0.33 2.84 -12.05
CA GLN A 122 0.37 3.92 -13.03
C GLN A 122 1.68 4.71 -12.91
N GLU A 123 2.16 5.27 -14.00
CA GLU A 123 3.33 6.17 -13.99
C GLU A 123 3.14 7.31 -12.99
N GLY A 124 4.19 7.60 -12.22
CA GLY A 124 4.17 8.49 -11.07
C GLY A 124 3.68 7.85 -9.77
N GLY A 125 3.29 6.57 -9.81
CA GLY A 125 2.85 5.82 -8.63
C GLY A 125 4.00 5.17 -7.87
N ARG A 126 3.78 4.94 -6.58
CA ARG A 126 4.65 4.17 -5.68
C ARG A 126 3.88 3.01 -5.10
N ARG A 127 4.45 1.81 -5.16
CA ARG A 127 3.85 0.59 -4.64
C ARG A 127 4.80 -0.16 -3.72
N LEU A 128 4.27 -0.59 -2.58
CA LEU A 128 4.91 -1.53 -1.68
C LEU A 128 4.54 -2.95 -2.12
N LEU A 129 5.54 -3.81 -2.29
CA LEU A 129 5.38 -5.25 -2.50
C LEU A 129 6.07 -5.98 -1.37
N ILE A 130 5.39 -6.94 -0.74
CA ILE A 130 5.99 -7.90 0.17
C ILE A 130 5.89 -9.26 -0.51
N ILE A 131 7.05 -9.80 -0.87
CA ILE A 131 7.16 -10.96 -1.75
C ILE A 131 7.69 -12.14 -0.94
N PRO A 132 6.88 -13.21 -0.75
CA PRO A 132 7.36 -14.40 -0.07
C PRO A 132 8.43 -15.13 -0.92
N PRO A 133 9.25 -15.99 -0.29
CA PRO A 133 10.39 -16.62 -0.94
C PRO A 133 10.06 -17.38 -2.24
N ASP A 134 8.92 -18.06 -2.28
CA ASP A 134 8.45 -18.85 -3.45
C ASP A 134 8.17 -18.00 -4.69
N LYS A 135 7.86 -16.70 -4.50
CA LYS A 135 7.65 -15.72 -5.57
C LYS A 135 8.85 -14.77 -5.76
N GLY A 136 9.87 -14.92 -4.93
CA GLY A 136 11.12 -14.16 -4.94
C GLY A 136 12.30 -14.99 -5.41
N TYR A 137 13.33 -15.08 -4.59
CA TYR A 137 14.57 -15.80 -4.90
C TYR A 137 14.66 -17.20 -4.26
N GLY A 138 13.66 -17.63 -3.48
CA GLY A 138 13.60 -18.96 -2.89
C GLY A 138 14.81 -19.29 -2.03
N GLN A 139 15.49 -20.37 -2.38
CA GLN A 139 16.69 -20.87 -1.66
C GLN A 139 17.96 -20.05 -1.95
N GLN A 140 17.93 -19.10 -2.88
CA GLN A 140 19.10 -18.30 -3.21
C GLN A 140 19.36 -17.27 -2.12
N ASP A 141 20.62 -17.23 -1.65
CA ASP A 141 21.07 -16.17 -0.76
C ASP A 141 21.40 -14.90 -1.59
N ILE A 142 20.74 -13.81 -1.25
CA ILE A 142 20.91 -12.49 -1.90
C ILE A 142 21.58 -11.47 -0.95
N GLY A 143 22.17 -11.94 0.14
CA GLY A 143 22.86 -11.11 1.15
C GLY A 143 22.14 -11.07 2.51
N SER A 144 21.00 -11.74 2.66
CA SER A 144 20.22 -11.85 3.91
C SER A 144 19.93 -13.31 4.29
N GLY A 145 20.45 -14.26 3.52
CA GLY A 145 20.21 -15.69 3.67
C GLY A 145 19.16 -16.24 2.69
N PRO A 146 19.03 -17.57 2.63
CA PRO A 146 18.04 -18.22 1.80
C PRO A 146 16.62 -18.09 2.39
N ASN A 147 15.60 -18.24 1.55
CA ASN A 147 14.19 -18.13 1.94
C ASN A 147 13.82 -16.76 2.53
N GLU A 148 14.45 -15.68 2.06
CA GLU A 148 14.15 -14.34 2.53
C GLU A 148 12.84 -13.84 1.93
N THR A 149 11.98 -13.22 2.77
CA THR A 149 10.85 -12.43 2.32
C THR A 149 11.33 -11.04 1.95
N LEU A 150 10.97 -10.59 0.76
CA LEU A 150 11.48 -9.36 0.17
C LEU A 150 10.48 -8.24 0.31
N ILE A 151 10.96 -7.07 0.71
CA ILE A 151 10.19 -5.83 0.70
C ILE A 151 10.72 -4.97 -0.43
N PHE A 152 9.90 -4.78 -1.47
CA PHE A 152 10.20 -3.83 -2.52
C PHE A 152 9.31 -2.59 -2.39
N VAL A 153 9.91 -1.42 -2.52
CA VAL A 153 9.19 -0.19 -2.83
C VAL A 153 9.57 0.21 -4.23
N VAL A 154 8.58 0.28 -5.10
CA VAL A 154 8.75 0.51 -6.54
C VAL A 154 8.05 1.79 -6.93
N ASP A 155 8.80 2.70 -7.55
CA ASP A 155 8.31 3.94 -8.13
C ASP A 155 8.31 3.80 -9.66
N LEU A 156 7.13 3.80 -10.26
CA LEU A 156 7.00 3.65 -11.71
C LEU A 156 7.20 4.99 -12.40
N ILE A 157 8.26 5.07 -13.22
CA ILE A 157 8.62 6.27 -13.98
C ILE A 157 7.99 6.26 -15.36
N ALA A 158 8.13 5.15 -16.08
CA ALA A 158 7.62 5.02 -17.45
C ALA A 158 7.23 3.58 -17.80
N VAL A 159 6.27 3.46 -18.72
CA VAL A 159 5.77 2.19 -19.28
C VAL A 159 5.83 2.22 -20.80
N GLN A 160 6.41 1.18 -21.39
CA GLN A 160 6.46 0.98 -22.84
C GLN A 160 5.68 -0.27 -23.24
#